data_5a7e4bcf59a2ab818f0bd1dd0a288df7
#
_entry.id   5a7e4bcf59a2ab818f0bd1dd0a288df7
#
_cell.length_a   1.000
_cell.length_b   1.000
_cell.length_c   1.000
_cell.angle_alpha   90.00
_cell.angle_beta   90.00
_cell.angle_gamma   90.00
#
_symmetry.space_group_name_H-M   'P 1'
#
loop_
_entity.id
_entity.type
_entity.pdbx_description
1 polymer ?
#
loop_
_entity_poly.entity_id
_entity_poly.type
_entity_poly.pdbx_seq_one_letter_code
_entity_poly.pdbx_strand_id
1 'polypeptide(L)'
;GCFLRPLGLRLIPEMLRLQQRGENIYYTPLSEEKHHVLIDDMTAESLVRLQRDGYRPAVILESSPGNFQCLLTIAKLGSRFDRDVGNRLTERLNKEYGDKKLCGCIHPHRAPGFENRKPKHRREDGSFPEVKLLVAEKRECRKALELARQIAGEYEAAAESRKRWPVLPPGGGPSGDAVTAYHAHFEDIRRHLTIEDYS
;
A
#
# COMPACT_ATOMS: atom_id res chain seq x y z
N GLY A 1 6.98 0.78 -16.69
CA GLY A 1 7.34 -0.26 -17.60
C GLY A 1 7.84 -1.47 -16.86
N CYS A 2 7.31 -2.65 -17.18
CA CYS A 2 7.89 -3.89 -16.72
C CYS A 2 9.33 -3.94 -17.23
N PHE A 3 10.30 -3.80 -16.32
CA PHE A 3 11.68 -4.07 -16.70
C PHE A 3 11.77 -5.55 -17.02
N LEU A 4 11.97 -5.88 -18.28
CA LEU A 4 12.35 -7.22 -18.65
C LEU A 4 13.62 -7.56 -17.85
N ARG A 5 13.68 -8.75 -17.31
CA ARG A 5 14.80 -9.24 -16.48
C ARG A 5 16.21 -8.86 -17.01
N PRO A 6 16.48 -8.89 -18.33
CA PRO A 6 17.74 -8.43 -18.89
C PRO A 6 18.02 -6.93 -18.72
N LEU A 7 16.97 -6.07 -18.74
CA LEU A 7 17.13 -4.63 -18.60
C LEU A 7 17.43 -4.25 -17.15
N GLY A 8 16.79 -4.91 -16.16
CA GLY A 8 17.08 -4.72 -14.76
C GLY A 8 18.55 -4.99 -14.42
N LEU A 9 19.12 -6.09 -14.93
CA LEU A 9 20.52 -6.42 -14.74
C LEU A 9 21.48 -5.41 -15.39
N ARG A 10 21.11 -4.82 -16.53
CA ARG A 10 21.89 -3.77 -17.20
C ARG A 10 21.96 -2.46 -16.41
N LEU A 11 21.00 -2.21 -15.52
CA LEU A 11 20.96 -1.01 -14.70
C LEU A 11 21.84 -1.11 -13.43
N ILE A 12 22.27 -2.31 -13.04
CA ILE A 12 23.09 -2.49 -11.83
C ILE A 12 24.35 -1.61 -11.81
N PRO A 13 25.17 -1.51 -12.89
CA PRO A 13 26.35 -0.64 -12.87
C PRO A 13 25.98 0.82 -12.62
N GLU A 14 24.87 1.31 -13.16
CA GLU A 14 24.43 2.68 -12.93
C GLU A 14 23.91 2.88 -11.49
N MET A 15 23.17 1.92 -10.96
CA MET A 15 22.73 1.93 -9.56
C MET A 15 23.92 1.98 -8.60
N LEU A 16 25.00 1.24 -8.89
CA LEU A 16 26.25 1.26 -8.11
C LEU A 16 26.92 2.65 -8.16
N ARG A 17 26.97 3.27 -9.35
CA ARG A 17 27.49 4.64 -9.46
C ARG A 17 26.68 5.66 -8.68
N LEU A 18 25.35 5.55 -8.71
CA LEU A 18 24.45 6.41 -7.94
C LEU A 18 24.70 6.20 -6.44
N GLN A 19 24.83 4.96 -5.99
CA GLN A 19 25.17 4.67 -4.61
C GLN A 19 26.53 5.27 -4.18
N GLN A 20 27.55 5.19 -5.03
CA GLN A 20 28.85 5.82 -4.76
C GLN A 20 28.77 7.35 -4.61
N ARG A 21 27.79 7.99 -5.27
CA ARG A 21 27.48 9.42 -5.12
C ARG A 21 26.65 9.75 -3.87
N GLY A 22 26.32 8.75 -3.05
CA GLY A 22 25.54 8.95 -1.82
C GLY A 22 24.04 8.69 -1.96
N GLU A 23 23.58 8.29 -3.13
CA GLU A 23 22.13 8.08 -3.39
C GLU A 23 21.62 6.79 -2.75
N ASN A 24 20.35 6.82 -2.33
CA ASN A 24 19.63 5.62 -1.92
C ASN A 24 18.96 4.96 -3.13
N ILE A 25 19.11 3.66 -3.25
CA ILE A 25 18.54 2.91 -4.38
C ILE A 25 17.20 2.27 -3.97
N TYR A 26 16.19 2.55 -4.78
CA TYR A 26 14.84 2.02 -4.62
C TYR A 26 14.35 1.40 -5.93
N TYR A 27 13.40 0.50 -5.84
CA TYR A 27 12.66 0.00 -6.98
C TYR A 27 11.18 -0.13 -6.63
N THR A 28 10.32 -0.02 -7.65
CA THR A 28 8.88 -0.19 -7.53
C THR A 28 8.44 -1.28 -8.50
N PRO A 29 8.00 -2.44 -8.02
CA PRO A 29 7.47 -3.46 -8.92
C PRO A 29 6.11 -3.01 -9.44
N LEU A 30 5.98 -2.98 -10.76
CA LEU A 30 4.74 -2.66 -11.44
C LEU A 30 4.28 -3.84 -12.28
N SER A 31 2.97 -4.10 -12.28
CA SER A 31 2.36 -5.14 -13.09
C SER A 31 0.96 -4.72 -13.51
N GLU A 32 0.57 -5.06 -14.73
CA GLU A 32 -0.80 -4.89 -15.20
C GLU A 32 -1.75 -5.90 -14.55
N GLU A 33 -1.26 -7.10 -14.23
CA GLU A 33 -2.05 -8.23 -13.74
C GLU A 33 -2.03 -8.37 -12.21
N LYS A 34 -1.05 -7.75 -11.51
CA LYS A 34 -0.82 -7.99 -10.08
C LYS A 34 -0.69 -6.71 -9.28
N HIS A 35 -1.08 -6.78 -8.03
CA HIS A 35 -0.67 -5.85 -6.99
C HIS A 35 0.53 -6.41 -6.24
N HIS A 36 1.52 -5.56 -5.99
CA HIS A 36 2.68 -5.82 -5.14
C HIS A 36 2.58 -4.92 -3.91
N VAL A 37 1.92 -5.44 -2.89
CA VAL A 37 1.59 -4.68 -1.67
C VAL A 37 2.79 -4.63 -0.75
N LEU A 38 3.33 -3.43 -0.52
CA LEU A 38 4.41 -3.18 0.43
C LEU A 38 3.84 -3.09 1.85
N ILE A 39 4.48 -3.78 2.78
CA ILE A 39 4.36 -3.54 4.22
C ILE A 39 5.73 -3.06 4.68
N ASP A 40 5.79 -1.83 5.19
CA ASP A 40 7.04 -1.13 5.54
C ASP A 40 7.19 -0.97 7.06
N ASP A 41 8.42 -0.64 7.48
CA ASP A 41 8.78 -0.38 8.90
C ASP A 41 8.32 -1.47 9.88
N MET A 42 8.47 -2.74 9.48
CA MET A 42 8.09 -3.89 10.31
C MET A 42 9.20 -4.23 11.31
N THR A 43 8.78 -4.61 12.53
CA THR A 43 9.67 -5.28 13.49
C THR A 43 9.71 -6.79 13.22
N ALA A 44 10.68 -7.50 13.82
CA ALA A 44 10.74 -8.97 13.73
C ALA A 44 9.47 -9.63 14.26
N GLU A 45 8.90 -9.11 15.38
CA GLU A 45 7.67 -9.63 15.96
C GLU A 45 6.47 -9.42 15.02
N SER A 46 6.35 -8.23 14.38
CA SER A 46 5.27 -7.96 13.44
C SER A 46 5.36 -8.83 12.19
N LEU A 47 6.59 -9.12 11.72
CA LEU A 47 6.82 -10.05 10.62
C LEU A 47 6.41 -11.48 10.97
N VAL A 48 6.79 -11.97 12.15
CA VAL A 48 6.38 -13.30 12.64
C VAL A 48 4.86 -13.36 12.80
N ARG A 49 4.23 -12.31 13.36
CA ARG A 49 2.79 -12.22 13.49
C ARG A 49 2.09 -12.25 12.14
N LEU A 50 2.55 -11.47 11.16
CA LEU A 50 2.04 -11.50 9.78
C LEU A 50 2.04 -12.93 9.20
N GLN A 51 3.16 -13.65 9.37
CA GLN A 51 3.29 -15.01 8.85
C GLN A 51 2.41 -16.01 9.61
N ARG A 52 2.28 -15.87 10.94
CA ARG A 52 1.39 -16.69 11.78
C ARG A 52 -0.08 -16.49 11.39
N ASP A 53 -0.46 -15.26 11.04
CA ASP A 53 -1.82 -14.92 10.61
C ASP A 53 -2.13 -15.40 9.17
N GLY A 54 -1.19 -16.12 8.54
CA GLY A 54 -1.39 -16.81 7.27
C GLY A 54 -0.92 -16.05 6.03
N TYR A 55 -0.37 -14.85 6.19
CA TYR A 55 0.20 -14.13 5.06
C TYR A 55 1.54 -14.74 4.65
N ARG A 56 1.78 -14.81 3.35
CA ARG A 56 3.00 -15.41 2.77
C ARG A 56 3.66 -14.41 1.82
N PRO A 57 4.64 -13.61 2.31
CA PRO A 57 5.35 -12.65 1.48
C PRO A 57 6.12 -13.33 0.33
N ALA A 58 6.09 -12.70 -0.85
CA ALA A 58 6.94 -13.07 -1.98
C ALA A 58 8.37 -12.57 -1.81
N VAL A 59 8.53 -11.41 -1.14
CA VAL A 59 9.84 -10.82 -0.84
C VAL A 59 9.85 -10.38 0.62
N ILE A 60 10.96 -10.63 1.31
CA ILE A 60 11.26 -10.08 2.64
C ILE A 60 12.68 -9.49 2.58
N LEU A 61 12.79 -8.23 3.00
CA LEU A 61 14.03 -7.49 3.11
C LEU A 61 14.27 -7.08 4.56
N GLU A 62 15.53 -7.11 5.00
CA GLU A 62 15.97 -6.34 6.15
C GLU A 62 16.55 -5.00 5.63
N SER A 63 15.76 -3.93 5.73
CA SER A 63 16.09 -2.61 5.19
C SER A 63 17.14 -1.85 6.00
N SER A 64 17.26 -2.19 7.26
CA SER A 64 18.28 -1.80 8.23
C SER A 64 18.21 -2.75 9.44
N PRO A 65 19.21 -2.82 10.32
CA PRO A 65 19.18 -3.77 11.43
C PRO A 65 17.88 -3.73 12.24
N GLY A 66 17.16 -4.86 12.26
CA GLY A 66 15.90 -5.03 12.97
C GLY A 66 14.67 -4.36 12.32
N ASN A 67 14.81 -3.74 11.16
CA ASN A 67 13.70 -3.14 10.42
C ASN A 67 13.47 -3.88 9.09
N PHE A 68 12.26 -4.34 8.85
CA PHE A 68 11.91 -5.18 7.73
C PHE A 68 10.90 -4.52 6.79
N GLN A 69 10.99 -4.90 5.53
CA GLN A 69 10.00 -4.63 4.48
C GLN A 69 9.57 -5.96 3.88
N CYS A 70 8.30 -6.13 3.59
CA CYS A 70 7.87 -7.28 2.82
C CYS A 70 6.89 -6.90 1.71
N LEU A 71 6.86 -7.74 0.67
CA LEU A 71 5.94 -7.63 -0.45
C LEU A 71 5.02 -8.84 -0.47
N LEU A 72 3.72 -8.57 -0.43
CA LEU A 72 2.68 -9.52 -0.75
C LEU A 72 2.27 -9.32 -2.21
N THR A 73 2.31 -10.39 -2.99
CA THR A 73 1.86 -10.36 -4.38
C THR A 73 0.49 -11.01 -4.48
N ILE A 74 -0.47 -10.36 -5.13
CA ILE A 74 -1.79 -10.89 -5.44
C ILE A 74 -2.18 -10.58 -6.87
N ALA A 75 -3.03 -11.41 -7.48
CA ALA A 75 -3.67 -11.06 -8.74
C ALA A 75 -4.63 -9.88 -8.56
N LYS A 76 -4.72 -9.00 -9.57
CA LYS A 76 -5.80 -8.01 -9.67
C LYS A 76 -7.12 -8.74 -9.95
N LEU A 77 -8.22 -8.18 -9.48
CA LEU A 77 -9.54 -8.81 -9.59
C LEU A 77 -10.24 -8.51 -10.93
N GLY A 78 -9.67 -7.61 -11.73
CA GLY A 78 -10.27 -7.17 -12.98
C GLY A 78 -11.48 -6.24 -12.78
N SER A 79 -11.66 -5.69 -11.59
CA SER A 79 -12.75 -4.78 -11.28
C SER A 79 -12.36 -3.34 -11.57
N ARG A 80 -13.38 -2.48 -11.79
CA ARG A 80 -13.18 -1.02 -11.92
C ARG A 80 -12.55 -0.40 -10.66
N PHE A 81 -12.59 -1.09 -9.54
CA PHE A 81 -12.05 -0.65 -8.25
C PHE A 81 -10.67 -1.24 -7.94
N ASP A 82 -9.99 -1.91 -8.88
CA ASP A 82 -8.71 -2.59 -8.59
C ASP A 82 -7.69 -1.67 -7.91
N ARG A 83 -7.59 -0.41 -8.35
CA ARG A 83 -6.68 0.56 -7.72
C ARG A 83 -7.07 0.87 -6.28
N ASP A 84 -8.35 1.10 -6.03
CA ASP A 84 -8.86 1.44 -4.69
C ASP A 84 -8.74 0.23 -3.76
N VAL A 85 -9.01 -0.97 -4.28
CA VAL A 85 -8.79 -2.25 -3.57
C VAL A 85 -7.32 -2.39 -3.19
N GLY A 86 -6.39 -2.16 -4.11
CA GLY A 86 -4.95 -2.20 -3.84
C GLY A 86 -4.53 -1.18 -2.78
N ASN A 87 -5.02 0.06 -2.88
CA ASN A 87 -4.75 1.11 -1.90
C ASN A 87 -5.27 0.74 -0.51
N ARG A 88 -6.53 0.31 -0.42
CA ARG A 88 -7.16 -0.06 0.85
C ARG A 88 -6.53 -1.30 1.49
N LEU A 89 -6.13 -2.27 0.67
CA LEU A 89 -5.39 -3.45 1.13
C LEU A 89 -4.05 -3.04 1.75
N THR A 90 -3.29 -2.16 1.07
CA THR A 90 -2.01 -1.64 1.56
C THR A 90 -2.20 -0.92 2.88
N GLU A 91 -3.18 -0.03 2.97
CA GLU A 91 -3.50 0.71 4.19
C GLU A 91 -3.84 -0.21 5.36
N ARG A 92 -4.74 -1.18 5.16
CA ARG A 92 -5.16 -2.13 6.22
C ARG A 92 -3.98 -2.95 6.74
N LEU A 93 -3.15 -3.48 5.84
CA LEU A 93 -2.00 -4.30 6.22
C LEU A 93 -0.92 -3.50 6.93
N ASN A 94 -0.64 -2.28 6.47
CA ASN A 94 0.34 -1.42 7.12
C ASN A 94 -0.15 -0.90 8.48
N LYS A 95 -1.44 -0.60 8.62
CA LYS A 95 -2.04 -0.21 9.90
C LYS A 95 -1.86 -1.31 10.96
N GLU A 96 -1.86 -2.58 10.55
CA GLU A 96 -1.77 -3.72 11.45
C GLU A 96 -0.34 -4.20 11.70
N TYR A 97 0.51 -4.24 10.66
CA TYR A 97 1.81 -4.89 10.70
C TYR A 97 3.00 -3.96 10.46
N GLY A 98 2.79 -2.75 9.94
CA GLY A 98 3.88 -1.88 9.48
C GLY A 98 3.67 -0.40 9.76
N ASP A 99 4.06 0.44 8.80
CA ASP A 99 3.91 1.90 8.87
C ASP A 99 2.44 2.31 8.70
N LYS A 100 1.84 2.79 9.78
CA LYS A 100 0.43 3.23 9.82
C LYS A 100 0.11 4.41 8.90
N LYS A 101 1.13 5.12 8.42
CA LYS A 101 0.98 6.27 7.52
C LYS A 101 1.07 5.89 6.05
N LEU A 102 1.51 4.66 5.76
CA LEU A 102 1.68 4.20 4.39
C LEU A 102 0.32 3.91 3.75
N CYS A 103 -0.02 4.65 2.70
CA CYS A 103 -1.23 4.51 1.91
C CYS A 103 -0.89 4.42 0.41
N GLY A 104 -1.75 3.76 -0.36
CA GLY A 104 -1.54 3.52 -1.79
C GLY A 104 -0.78 2.24 -2.08
N CYS A 105 -1.06 1.64 -3.23
CA CYS A 105 -0.51 0.33 -3.61
C CYS A 105 0.75 0.40 -4.48
N ILE A 106 1.22 1.60 -4.82
CA ILE A 106 2.43 1.81 -5.61
C ILE A 106 3.43 2.55 -4.76
N HIS A 107 4.34 1.80 -4.15
CA HIS A 107 5.38 2.36 -3.30
C HIS A 107 6.76 1.84 -3.70
N PRO A 108 7.79 2.72 -3.66
CA PRO A 108 9.17 2.29 -3.77
C PRO A 108 9.60 1.56 -2.49
N HIS A 109 10.33 0.49 -2.64
CA HIS A 109 11.02 -0.18 -1.55
C HIS A 109 12.51 -0.30 -1.85
N ARG A 110 13.29 -0.56 -0.82
CA ARG A 110 14.75 -0.55 -0.95
C ARG A 110 15.23 -1.68 -1.83
N ALA A 111 16.25 -1.39 -2.64
CA ALA A 111 16.89 -2.40 -3.44
C ALA A 111 17.85 -3.24 -2.57
N PRO A 112 17.70 -4.58 -2.53
CA PRO A 112 18.62 -5.45 -1.82
C PRO A 112 20.01 -5.43 -2.46
N GLY A 113 21.05 -5.61 -1.65
CA GLY A 113 22.45 -5.52 -2.07
C GLY A 113 22.98 -4.09 -2.20
N PHE A 114 22.17 -3.09 -1.86
CA PHE A 114 22.55 -1.68 -1.79
C PHE A 114 22.49 -1.18 -0.35
N GLU A 115 23.24 -0.12 -0.05
CA GLU A 115 23.25 0.47 1.29
C GLU A 115 22.00 1.30 1.58
N ASN A 116 21.57 1.27 2.84
CA ASN A 116 20.58 2.20 3.36
C ASN A 116 21.26 3.46 3.88
N ARG A 117 21.41 4.45 3.02
CA ARG A 117 22.13 5.70 3.30
C ARG A 117 21.26 6.79 3.96
N LYS A 118 20.20 6.42 4.69
CA LYS A 118 19.52 7.38 5.56
C LYS A 118 20.48 7.84 6.65
N PRO A 119 20.60 9.16 6.93
CA PRO A 119 21.57 9.70 7.92
C PRO A 119 21.50 9.01 9.27
N LYS A 120 20.32 8.65 9.74
CA LYS A 120 20.08 7.95 11.02
C LYS A 120 20.72 6.55 11.10
N HIS A 121 21.14 5.97 9.98
CA HIS A 121 21.76 4.63 9.92
C HIS A 121 23.25 4.69 9.69
N ARG A 122 23.87 5.89 9.63
CA ARG A 122 25.30 6.04 9.51
C ARG A 122 25.99 5.51 10.75
N ARG A 123 26.94 4.59 10.55
CA ARG A 123 27.76 4.02 11.62
C ARG A 123 28.89 4.98 12.00
N GLU A 124 29.56 4.70 13.12
CA GLU A 124 30.71 5.50 13.61
C GLU A 124 31.88 5.51 12.62
N ASP A 125 32.11 4.42 11.90
CA ASP A 125 33.09 4.30 10.84
C ASP A 125 32.69 5.00 9.52
N GLY A 126 31.54 5.66 9.48
CA GLY A 126 30.99 6.34 8.31
C GLY A 126 30.25 5.44 7.33
N SER A 127 30.25 4.13 7.52
CA SER A 127 29.54 3.16 6.68
C SER A 127 28.03 3.16 6.92
N PHE A 128 27.29 2.49 6.03
CA PHE A 128 25.86 2.29 6.13
C PHE A 128 25.50 0.79 6.08
N PRO A 129 24.39 0.37 6.68
CA PRO A 129 23.94 -1.00 6.58
C PRO A 129 23.49 -1.34 5.16
N GLU A 130 23.87 -2.52 4.69
CA GLU A 130 23.35 -3.08 3.45
C GLU A 130 21.92 -3.59 3.63
N VAL A 131 21.08 -3.40 2.63
CA VAL A 131 19.74 -3.97 2.55
C VAL A 131 19.84 -5.45 2.18
N LYS A 132 19.44 -6.32 3.09
CA LYS A 132 19.55 -7.76 2.89
C LYS A 132 18.29 -8.36 2.31
N LEU A 133 18.42 -9.22 1.31
CA LEU A 133 17.35 -10.06 0.81
C LEU A 133 17.24 -11.33 1.64
N LEU A 134 16.16 -11.50 2.38
CA LEU A 134 15.93 -12.67 3.22
C LEU A 134 15.06 -13.73 2.52
N VAL A 135 14.06 -13.29 1.76
CA VAL A 135 13.16 -14.15 0.99
C VAL A 135 12.94 -13.54 -0.39
N ALA A 136 13.01 -14.36 -1.44
CA ALA A 136 12.59 -14.02 -2.79
C ALA A 136 11.94 -15.25 -3.43
N GLU A 137 10.61 -15.28 -3.44
CA GLU A 137 9.85 -16.41 -3.97
C GLU A 137 8.78 -15.92 -4.94
N LYS A 138 8.64 -16.65 -6.04
CA LYS A 138 7.57 -16.39 -7.02
C LYS A 138 6.25 -17.01 -6.50
N ARG A 139 5.59 -16.32 -5.58
CA ARG A 139 4.33 -16.77 -4.99
C ARG A 139 3.29 -15.66 -4.95
N GLU A 140 2.03 -16.06 -4.90
CA GLU A 140 0.91 -15.20 -4.56
C GLU A 140 0.43 -15.50 -3.14
N CYS A 141 0.00 -14.46 -2.44
CA CYS A 141 -0.51 -14.57 -1.08
C CYS A 141 -2.03 -14.77 -1.09
N ARG A 142 -2.50 -16.03 -0.89
CA ARG A 142 -3.93 -16.37 -0.87
C ARG A 142 -4.69 -15.54 0.17
N LYS A 143 -4.16 -15.41 1.39
CA LYS A 143 -4.79 -14.65 2.47
C LYS A 143 -5.00 -13.18 2.11
N ALA A 144 -4.01 -12.54 1.46
CA ALA A 144 -4.14 -11.16 1.00
C ALA A 144 -5.14 -11.05 -0.18
N LEU A 145 -5.23 -12.06 -1.05
CA LEU A 145 -6.22 -12.09 -2.12
C LEU A 145 -7.65 -12.24 -1.58
N GLU A 146 -7.85 -13.04 -0.53
CA GLU A 146 -9.14 -13.16 0.15
C GLU A 146 -9.58 -11.81 0.75
N LEU A 147 -8.66 -11.12 1.43
CA LEU A 147 -8.91 -9.78 1.97
C LEU A 147 -9.20 -8.76 0.84
N ALA A 148 -8.48 -8.82 -0.28
CA ALA A 148 -8.75 -7.98 -1.45
C ALA A 148 -10.15 -8.20 -2.03
N ARG A 149 -10.63 -9.44 -2.09
CA ARG A 149 -12.00 -9.78 -2.54
C ARG A 149 -13.06 -9.21 -1.60
N GLN A 150 -12.83 -9.30 -0.28
CA GLN A 150 -13.71 -8.67 0.71
C GLN A 150 -13.78 -7.15 0.50
N ILE A 151 -12.65 -6.49 0.34
CA ILE A 151 -12.57 -5.04 0.08
C ILE A 151 -13.29 -4.68 -1.23
N ALA A 152 -13.13 -5.47 -2.29
CA ALA A 152 -13.84 -5.25 -3.55
C ALA A 152 -15.36 -5.33 -3.37
N GLY A 153 -15.85 -6.30 -2.61
CA GLY A 153 -17.27 -6.42 -2.25
C GLY A 153 -17.79 -5.19 -1.50
N GLU A 154 -17.00 -4.60 -0.60
CA GLU A 154 -17.35 -3.37 0.11
C GLU A 154 -17.53 -2.18 -0.87
N TYR A 155 -16.61 -2.03 -1.85
CA TYR A 155 -16.72 -1.00 -2.87
C TYR A 155 -17.91 -1.19 -3.80
N GLU A 156 -18.20 -2.43 -4.24
CA GLU A 156 -19.36 -2.72 -5.08
C GLU A 156 -20.67 -2.44 -4.33
N ALA A 157 -20.79 -2.89 -3.07
CA ALA A 157 -21.97 -2.62 -2.24
C ALA A 157 -22.19 -1.11 -2.03
N ALA A 158 -21.12 -0.35 -1.77
CA ALA A 158 -21.19 1.11 -1.64
C ALA A 158 -21.61 1.78 -2.96
N ALA A 159 -21.12 1.29 -4.10
CA ALA A 159 -21.51 1.81 -5.41
C ALA A 159 -22.98 1.52 -5.74
N GLU A 160 -23.48 0.34 -5.41
CA GLU A 160 -24.90 -0.01 -5.59
C GLU A 160 -25.83 0.82 -4.69
N SER A 161 -25.41 1.06 -3.45
CA SER A 161 -26.16 1.94 -2.53
C SER A 161 -26.30 3.35 -3.07
N ARG A 162 -25.23 3.89 -3.68
CA ARG A 162 -25.27 5.22 -4.31
C ARG A 162 -26.20 5.30 -5.51
N LYS A 163 -26.34 4.23 -6.31
CA LYS A 163 -27.26 4.19 -7.45
C LYS A 163 -28.75 4.23 -7.03
N ARG A 164 -29.06 3.74 -5.84
CA ARG A 164 -30.41 3.76 -5.28
C ARG A 164 -30.85 5.13 -4.79
N TRP A 165 -29.94 6.11 -4.74
CA TRP A 165 -30.27 7.47 -4.36
C TRP A 165 -30.97 8.15 -5.53
N PRO A 166 -32.20 8.72 -5.36
CA PRO A 166 -32.87 9.38 -6.45
C PRO A 166 -32.08 10.57 -6.94
N VAL A 167 -31.68 10.54 -8.20
CA VAL A 167 -31.15 11.73 -8.89
C VAL A 167 -32.33 12.69 -9.04
N LEU A 168 -32.31 13.83 -8.37
CA LEU A 168 -33.29 14.88 -8.59
C LEU A 168 -33.24 15.29 -10.07
N PRO A 169 -34.40 15.37 -10.75
CA PRO A 169 -34.41 15.75 -12.14
C PRO A 169 -33.79 17.12 -12.34
N PRO A 170 -33.00 17.34 -13.42
CA PRO A 170 -32.45 18.64 -13.73
C PRO A 170 -33.58 19.63 -13.99
N GLY A 171 -33.70 20.69 -13.20
CA GLY A 171 -34.62 21.80 -13.40
C GLY A 171 -35.74 21.99 -12.37
N GLY A 172 -35.93 21.07 -11.42
CA GLY A 172 -36.77 21.30 -10.25
C GLY A 172 -35.94 21.82 -9.09
N GLY A 173 -35.97 23.10 -8.80
CA GLY A 173 -35.48 23.57 -7.52
C GLY A 173 -36.18 22.81 -6.39
N PRO A 174 -35.48 22.43 -5.30
CA PRO A 174 -36.13 21.70 -4.22
C PRO A 174 -37.28 22.53 -3.65
N SER A 175 -38.44 21.92 -3.51
CA SER A 175 -39.55 22.52 -2.72
C SER A 175 -39.00 22.80 -1.29
N GLY A 176 -39.55 23.77 -0.60
CA GLY A 176 -39.10 24.13 0.76
C GLY A 176 -38.98 22.90 1.68
N ASP A 177 -39.84 21.90 1.51
CA ASP A 177 -39.85 20.67 2.29
C ASP A 177 -38.61 19.78 1.98
N ALA A 178 -38.18 19.74 0.71
CA ALA A 178 -36.98 18.97 0.32
C ALA A 178 -35.69 19.62 0.83
N VAL A 179 -35.65 20.97 0.87
CA VAL A 179 -34.51 21.71 1.45
C VAL A 179 -34.46 21.46 2.96
N THR A 180 -35.56 21.47 3.64
CA THR A 180 -35.68 21.23 5.08
C THR A 180 -35.26 19.80 5.42
N ALA A 181 -35.71 18.80 4.63
CA ALA A 181 -35.29 17.41 4.81
C ALA A 181 -33.81 17.20 4.54
N TYR A 182 -33.25 17.88 3.53
CA TYR A 182 -31.81 17.84 3.22
C TYR A 182 -30.99 18.42 4.38
N HIS A 183 -31.39 19.59 4.91
CA HIS A 183 -30.70 20.20 6.05
C HIS A 183 -30.79 19.36 7.33
N ALA A 184 -31.95 18.75 7.61
CA ALA A 184 -32.12 17.87 8.76
C ALA A 184 -31.20 16.63 8.65
N HIS A 185 -31.13 16.05 7.44
CA HIS A 185 -30.25 14.89 7.19
C HIS A 185 -28.76 15.27 7.23
N PHE A 186 -28.39 16.45 6.75
CA PHE A 186 -27.01 16.98 6.80
C PHE A 186 -26.59 17.28 8.24
N GLU A 187 -27.46 17.84 9.07
CA GLU A 187 -27.22 18.05 10.50
C GLU A 187 -27.10 16.73 11.27
N ASP A 188 -27.87 15.71 10.90
CA ASP A 188 -27.75 14.37 11.49
C ASP A 188 -26.44 13.69 11.13
N ILE A 189 -26.02 13.76 9.87
CA ILE A 189 -24.70 13.31 9.41
C ILE A 189 -23.59 14.10 10.14
N ARG A 190 -23.73 15.41 10.30
CA ARG A 190 -22.76 16.24 10.98
C ARG A 190 -22.61 15.92 12.46
N ARG A 191 -23.69 15.51 13.14
CA ARG A 191 -23.65 15.05 14.54
C ARG A 191 -22.96 13.70 14.71
N HIS A 192 -22.97 12.85 13.69
CA HIS A 192 -22.32 11.54 13.71
C HIS A 192 -20.90 11.54 13.14
N LEU A 193 -20.52 12.60 12.42
CA LEU A 193 -19.16 12.90 12.01
C LEU A 193 -18.60 13.91 13.02
N THR A 194 -18.25 13.47 14.21
CA THR A 194 -17.30 14.17 15.05
C THR A 194 -15.96 14.21 14.30
N ILE A 195 -15.72 15.33 13.63
CA ILE A 195 -14.38 15.70 13.15
C ILE A 195 -13.62 16.17 14.39
N GLU A 196 -13.23 15.24 15.23
CA GLU A 196 -12.10 15.38 16.11
C GLU A 196 -10.93 14.73 15.38
N ASP A 197 -9.86 15.51 15.24
CA ASP A 197 -8.54 15.20 14.68
C ASP A 197 -8.29 15.56 13.21
N TYR A 198 -8.35 16.86 12.91
CA TYR A 198 -7.41 17.50 12.00
C TYR A 198 -6.91 18.80 12.64
N SER A 199 -5.96 18.67 13.55
CA SER A 199 -5.05 19.76 13.97
C SER A 199 -3.63 19.20 14.05
#